data_119c6883a6f6ab909d2f0aba083c812b
#
_entry.id   119c6883a6f6ab909d2f0aba083c812b
#
_cell.length_a   1.000
_cell.length_b   1.000
_cell.length_c   1.000
_cell.angle_alpha   90.00
_cell.angle_beta   90.00
_cell.angle_gamma   90.00
#
_symmetry.space_group_name_H-M   'P 1'
#
loop_
_entity.id
_entity.type
_entity.pdbx_description
1 polymer ?
#
loop_
_entity_poly.entity_id
_entity_poly.type
_entity_poly.pdbx_seq_one_letter_code
_entity_poly.pdbx_strand_id
1 'polypeptide(L)'
;MGEVARGGLRWSDRREDFRTEVLGLMKAQNVKNTLIVPVGAKGGFVPRRLPAGGSRDAIQAEGIAAYRIYIGALLDITDDIQGKRIVPPAAVRRLDGDDPYLVVAADKGTATFSDIANGISVERGFWLGDAFASGGSAGYDHKKMGITARGAWEAVKRHFREIGVDIQTTPFTVVGVGDMSGDVFGNAMLLSKKIRLVAAFNHRHIFIDPTPDEAASFAERERLFHLKGSGWNDYNTALISKGGGVFERSVKSIALTREMQQALGTDAKRASPDELIQIILRAPVDLLWNGGIGTYVKAQGESHDEVGDRANNALRVDGHELRC
;
A
#
# COMPACT_ATOMS: atom_id res chain seq x y z
N MET A 1 21.74 -0.28 4.74
CA MET A 1 20.66 -0.88 5.52
C MET A 1 20.55 -0.13 6.82
N GLY A 2 19.37 0.04 7.36
CA GLY A 2 19.16 0.76 8.61
C GLY A 2 18.49 -0.14 9.63
N GLU A 3 18.83 0.06 10.89
CA GLU A 3 18.22 -0.61 12.01
C GLU A 3 16.90 0.08 12.37
N VAL A 4 15.80 -0.61 12.21
CA VAL A 4 14.45 -0.14 12.52
C VAL A 4 13.56 -1.31 12.87
N ALA A 5 12.53 -1.03 13.63
CA ALA A 5 11.47 -1.99 13.88
C ALA A 5 10.76 -2.37 12.57
N ARG A 6 10.72 -3.62 12.23
CA ARG A 6 10.09 -4.22 11.06
C ARG A 6 10.60 -3.69 9.72
N GLY A 7 11.33 -4.50 9.03
CA GLY A 7 11.95 -4.17 7.76
C GLY A 7 11.13 -4.56 6.54
N GLY A 8 11.45 -3.93 5.45
CA GLY A 8 11.13 -4.38 4.11
C GLY A 8 12.36 -4.15 3.24
N LEU A 9 12.69 -5.14 2.42
CA LEU A 9 13.80 -5.04 1.49
C LEU A 9 13.24 -4.78 0.10
N ARG A 10 13.58 -3.64 -0.46
CA ARG A 10 13.05 -3.17 -1.74
C ARG A 10 14.05 -3.39 -2.86
N TRP A 11 13.58 -3.93 -3.97
CA TRP A 11 14.27 -3.80 -5.24
C TRP A 11 14.05 -2.37 -5.76
N SER A 12 15.12 -1.58 -5.85
CA SER A 12 15.07 -0.19 -6.31
C SER A 12 15.63 -0.06 -7.72
N ASP A 13 14.98 0.77 -8.52
CA ASP A 13 15.46 1.28 -9.81
C ASP A 13 16.11 2.67 -9.68
N ARG A 14 16.13 3.25 -8.48
CA ARG A 14 16.65 4.59 -8.17
C ARG A 14 18.13 4.57 -7.82
N ARG A 15 18.97 4.23 -8.77
CA ARG A 15 20.41 4.06 -8.55
C ARG A 15 21.10 5.31 -8.00
N GLU A 16 20.75 6.48 -8.53
CA GLU A 16 21.40 7.75 -8.19
C GLU A 16 20.91 8.31 -6.85
N ASP A 17 19.67 7.97 -6.45
CA ASP A 17 19.00 8.52 -5.28
C ASP A 17 18.68 7.43 -4.24
N PHE A 18 19.37 6.30 -4.32
CA PHE A 18 19.10 5.12 -3.48
C PHE A 18 19.21 5.39 -1.99
N ARG A 19 20.22 6.16 -1.57
CA ARG A 19 20.41 6.50 -0.16
C ARG A 19 19.23 7.28 0.41
N THR A 20 18.73 8.26 -0.33
CA THR A 20 17.58 9.08 0.05
C THR A 20 16.31 8.23 0.15
N GLU A 21 16.09 7.31 -0.80
CA GLU A 21 14.98 6.37 -0.75
C GLU A 21 15.02 5.52 0.53
N VAL A 22 16.15 4.89 0.84
CA VAL A 22 16.29 4.04 2.03
C VAL A 22 16.11 4.83 3.31
N LEU A 23 16.68 6.03 3.42
CA LEU A 23 16.49 6.90 4.59
C LEU A 23 15.03 7.30 4.78
N GLY A 24 14.30 7.60 3.70
CA GLY A 24 12.86 7.88 3.75
C GLY A 24 12.05 6.70 4.27
N LEU A 25 12.37 5.49 3.79
CA LEU A 25 11.73 4.25 4.26
C LEU A 25 11.98 4.01 5.76
N MET A 26 13.20 4.24 6.23
CA MET A 26 13.56 4.11 7.66
C MET A 26 12.78 5.09 8.53
N LYS A 27 12.76 6.37 8.16
CA LYS A 27 12.03 7.41 8.92
C LYS A 27 10.55 7.09 9.02
N ALA A 28 9.91 6.71 7.91
CA ALA A 28 8.50 6.32 7.91
C ALA A 28 8.21 5.11 8.80
N GLN A 29 9.11 4.13 8.84
CA GLN A 29 8.96 2.93 9.64
C GLN A 29 9.08 3.20 11.14
N ASN A 30 9.98 4.09 11.56
CA ASN A 30 10.13 4.50 12.95
C ASN A 30 8.84 5.11 13.51
N VAL A 31 8.16 5.94 12.73
CA VAL A 31 6.89 6.54 13.16
C VAL A 31 5.78 5.49 13.28
N LYS A 32 5.74 4.52 12.37
CA LYS A 32 4.64 3.55 12.29
C LYS A 32 4.67 2.46 13.36
N ASN A 33 5.84 1.92 13.68
CA ASN A 33 5.94 0.63 14.37
C ASN A 33 6.88 0.60 15.58
N THR A 34 7.42 1.70 16.03
CA THR A 34 8.46 1.78 17.08
C THR A 34 8.08 1.03 18.37
N LEU A 35 6.80 0.96 18.71
CA LEU A 35 6.35 0.38 19.99
C LEU A 35 5.83 -1.06 19.88
N ILE A 36 5.72 -1.64 18.69
CA ILE A 36 4.97 -2.88 18.51
C ILE A 36 5.78 -4.05 17.97
N VAL A 37 6.98 -3.83 17.48
CA VAL A 37 7.76 -4.88 16.83
C VAL A 37 9.21 -4.87 17.27
N PRO A 38 9.87 -6.03 17.29
CA PRO A 38 11.30 -6.12 17.55
C PRO A 38 12.10 -5.31 16.53
N VAL A 39 13.33 -4.99 16.89
CA VAL A 39 14.31 -4.41 15.97
C VAL A 39 14.43 -5.31 14.75
N GLY A 40 14.35 -4.72 13.59
CA GLY A 40 14.47 -5.40 12.31
C GLY A 40 15.30 -4.56 11.35
N ALA A 41 15.20 -4.87 10.07
CA ALA A 41 15.98 -4.18 9.06
C ALA A 41 15.12 -3.53 8.00
N LYS A 42 15.48 -2.32 7.59
CA LYS A 42 14.94 -1.63 6.43
C LYS A 42 16.04 -1.36 5.43
N GLY A 43 15.81 -1.66 4.19
CA GLY A 43 16.83 -1.47 3.17
C GLY A 43 16.33 -1.74 1.78
N GLY A 44 17.26 -1.87 0.87
CA GLY A 44 16.99 -2.18 -0.51
C GLY A 44 18.26 -2.60 -1.24
N PHE A 45 18.11 -3.00 -2.47
CA PHE A 45 19.21 -3.32 -3.36
C PHE A 45 18.92 -2.83 -4.77
N VAL A 46 19.97 -2.57 -5.52
CA VAL A 46 19.92 -2.17 -6.93
C VAL A 46 20.66 -3.21 -7.75
N PRO A 47 19.98 -4.02 -8.57
CA PRO A 47 20.62 -4.92 -9.51
C PRO A 47 21.49 -4.12 -10.51
N ARG A 48 22.75 -4.46 -10.60
CA ARG A 48 23.72 -3.69 -11.45
C ARG A 48 23.96 -4.31 -12.82
N ARG A 49 23.50 -5.54 -13.03
CA ARG A 49 23.74 -6.33 -14.26
C ARG A 49 22.46 -6.57 -15.05
N LEU A 50 21.48 -5.66 -14.91
CA LEU A 50 20.23 -5.79 -15.66
C LEU A 50 20.54 -5.78 -17.17
N PRO A 51 20.01 -6.75 -17.94
CA PRO A 51 20.25 -6.82 -19.37
C PRO A 51 19.56 -5.65 -20.07
N ALA A 52 20.33 -4.87 -20.81
CA ALA A 52 19.79 -3.77 -21.63
C ALA A 52 18.87 -4.37 -22.73
N GLY A 53 17.61 -3.97 -22.75
CA GLY A 53 16.60 -4.50 -23.68
C GLY A 53 16.22 -5.96 -23.44
N GLY A 54 16.54 -6.51 -22.26
CA GLY A 54 16.20 -7.89 -21.89
C GLY A 54 14.70 -8.15 -21.73
N SER A 55 14.31 -9.40 -21.94
CA SER A 55 12.94 -9.86 -21.63
C SER A 55 12.61 -9.67 -20.15
N ARG A 56 11.32 -9.63 -19.82
CA ARG A 56 10.85 -9.55 -18.42
C ARG A 56 11.44 -10.66 -17.57
N ASP A 57 11.56 -11.87 -18.13
CA ASP A 57 12.11 -13.04 -17.41
C ASP A 57 13.62 -12.89 -17.15
N ALA A 58 14.37 -12.36 -18.09
CA ALA A 58 15.80 -12.07 -17.92
C ALA A 58 16.05 -11.01 -16.85
N ILE A 59 15.23 -9.95 -16.83
CA ILE A 59 15.27 -8.91 -15.80
C ILE A 59 14.93 -9.51 -14.41
N GLN A 60 13.90 -10.35 -14.34
CA GLN A 60 13.50 -11.01 -13.11
C GLN A 60 14.58 -11.97 -12.58
N ALA A 61 15.22 -12.73 -13.48
CA ALA A 61 16.31 -13.65 -13.12
C ALA A 61 17.51 -12.91 -12.52
N GLU A 62 17.93 -11.78 -13.11
CA GLU A 62 19.00 -10.94 -12.55
C GLU A 62 18.58 -10.33 -11.20
N GLY A 63 17.33 -9.90 -11.05
CA GLY A 63 16.77 -9.41 -9.78
C GLY A 63 16.84 -10.48 -8.68
N ILE A 64 16.50 -11.72 -9.00
CA ILE A 64 16.60 -12.86 -8.08
C ILE A 64 18.06 -13.14 -7.72
N ALA A 65 18.97 -13.14 -8.69
CA ALA A 65 20.38 -13.36 -8.44
C ALA A 65 20.97 -12.29 -7.52
N ALA A 66 20.66 -11.02 -7.77
CA ALA A 66 21.07 -9.92 -6.91
C ALA A 66 20.47 -10.01 -5.50
N TYR A 67 19.21 -10.43 -5.38
CA TYR A 67 18.53 -10.62 -4.09
C TYR A 67 19.20 -11.74 -3.28
N ARG A 68 19.52 -12.87 -3.91
CA ARG A 68 20.24 -13.98 -3.25
C ARG A 68 21.60 -13.55 -2.69
N ILE A 69 22.35 -12.77 -3.45
CA ILE A 69 23.63 -12.22 -2.98
C ILE A 69 23.41 -11.30 -1.79
N TYR A 70 22.41 -10.42 -1.87
CA TYR A 70 22.11 -9.46 -0.81
C TYR A 70 21.67 -10.13 0.48
N ILE A 71 20.73 -11.07 0.43
CA ILE A 71 20.26 -11.82 1.60
C ILE A 71 21.38 -12.67 2.19
N GLY A 72 22.17 -13.33 1.34
CA GLY A 72 23.33 -14.09 1.78
C GLY A 72 24.32 -13.23 2.56
N ALA A 73 24.68 -12.06 2.02
CA ALA A 73 25.59 -11.13 2.67
C ALA A 73 25.07 -10.58 4.01
N LEU A 74 23.75 -10.40 4.14
CA LEU A 74 23.15 -10.00 5.43
C LEU A 74 23.28 -11.09 6.47
N LEU A 75 23.05 -12.35 6.11
CA LEU A 75 23.21 -13.48 7.02
C LEU A 75 24.68 -13.76 7.35
N ASP A 76 25.63 -13.43 6.44
CA ASP A 76 27.06 -13.56 6.71
C ASP A 76 27.58 -12.63 7.81
N ILE A 77 26.85 -11.57 8.14
CA ILE A 77 27.23 -10.58 9.16
C ILE A 77 26.29 -10.57 10.37
N THR A 78 25.28 -11.42 10.40
CA THR A 78 24.30 -11.53 11.50
C THR A 78 24.72 -12.65 12.43
N ASP A 79 24.61 -12.44 13.74
CA ASP A 79 24.86 -13.50 14.73
C ASP A 79 23.77 -14.59 14.60
N ASP A 80 24.11 -15.81 14.99
CA ASP A 80 23.17 -16.93 15.01
C ASP A 80 22.84 -17.36 16.44
N ILE A 81 21.76 -18.12 16.63
CA ILE A 81 21.44 -18.79 17.89
C ILE A 81 21.58 -20.29 17.75
N GLN A 82 22.52 -20.87 18.45
CA GLN A 82 22.71 -22.33 18.49
C GLN A 82 22.38 -22.86 19.90
N GLY A 83 21.23 -23.48 20.01
CA GLY A 83 20.67 -23.88 21.30
C GLY A 83 20.32 -22.66 22.17
N LYS A 84 21.14 -22.37 23.19
CA LYS A 84 20.99 -21.20 24.06
C LYS A 84 22.15 -20.19 23.94
N ARG A 85 23.02 -20.37 22.96
CA ARG A 85 24.21 -19.54 22.79
C ARG A 85 24.07 -18.69 21.53
N ILE A 86 24.47 -17.44 21.65
CA ILE A 86 24.66 -16.57 20.50
C ILE A 86 26.04 -16.85 19.92
N VAL A 87 26.06 -17.15 18.62
CA VAL A 87 27.26 -17.52 17.90
C VAL A 87 27.51 -16.47 16.81
N PRO A 88 28.55 -15.63 17.00
CA PRO A 88 28.91 -14.65 15.98
C PRO A 88 29.54 -15.31 14.75
N PRO A 89 29.43 -14.69 13.56
CA PRO A 89 30.11 -15.17 12.36
C PRO A 89 31.62 -15.17 12.53
N ALA A 90 32.26 -16.28 12.19
CA ALA A 90 33.70 -16.50 12.47
C ALA A 90 34.64 -15.48 11.75
N ALA A 91 34.25 -14.96 10.60
CA ALA A 91 35.07 -14.07 9.78
C ALA A 91 34.71 -12.57 9.95
N VAL A 92 33.87 -12.21 10.92
CA VAL A 92 33.38 -10.83 11.12
C VAL A 92 33.95 -10.25 12.44
N ARG A 93 34.51 -9.07 12.34
CA ARG A 93 34.87 -8.28 13.53
C ARG A 93 33.66 -7.50 13.99
N ARG A 94 33.06 -7.90 15.09
CA ARG A 94 31.96 -7.15 15.72
C ARG A 94 32.51 -5.95 16.48
N LEU A 95 31.80 -4.83 16.40
CA LEU A 95 32.12 -3.59 17.14
C LEU A 95 30.99 -3.22 18.11
N ASP A 96 29.90 -3.93 18.10
CA ASP A 96 28.70 -3.80 18.91
C ASP A 96 28.36 -5.11 19.64
N GLY A 97 27.26 -5.11 20.37
CA GLY A 97 26.81 -6.27 21.15
C GLY A 97 26.22 -7.38 20.28
N ASP A 98 25.62 -8.35 20.95
CA ASP A 98 24.95 -9.47 20.28
C ASP A 98 23.75 -9.01 19.47
N ASP A 99 23.68 -9.42 18.19
CA ASP A 99 22.60 -9.09 17.26
C ASP A 99 22.17 -10.34 16.44
N PRO A 100 21.50 -11.31 17.09
CA PRO A 100 21.05 -12.54 16.41
C PRO A 100 19.72 -12.39 15.71
N TYR A 101 19.06 -11.22 15.77
CA TYR A 101 17.73 -11.03 15.25
C TYR A 101 17.73 -10.23 13.95
N LEU A 102 17.55 -10.93 12.84
CA LEU A 102 17.32 -10.34 11.53
C LEU A 102 16.07 -10.97 10.90
N VAL A 103 15.10 -10.16 10.56
CA VAL A 103 13.94 -10.56 9.76
C VAL A 103 13.84 -9.69 8.53
N VAL A 104 13.34 -10.26 7.45
CA VAL A 104 13.09 -9.55 6.22
C VAL A 104 11.62 -9.65 5.85
N ALA A 105 11.11 -8.65 5.13
CA ALA A 105 9.76 -8.65 4.60
C ALA A 105 9.82 -8.27 3.12
N ALA A 106 8.95 -8.85 2.34
CA ALA A 106 8.73 -8.43 0.97
C ALA A 106 8.23 -6.99 0.95
N ASP A 107 8.75 -6.19 0.02
CA ASP A 107 8.28 -4.84 -0.26
C ASP A 107 8.03 -4.72 -1.77
N LYS A 108 7.69 -3.54 -2.26
CA LYS A 108 7.45 -3.31 -3.69
C LYS A 108 8.60 -3.89 -4.54
N GLY A 109 8.23 -4.73 -5.50
CA GLY A 109 9.17 -5.42 -6.39
C GLY A 109 9.76 -6.73 -5.86
N THR A 110 9.55 -7.08 -4.58
CA THR A 110 10.08 -8.29 -3.94
C THR A 110 9.03 -9.17 -3.28
N ALA A 111 7.75 -8.93 -3.55
CA ALA A 111 6.63 -9.62 -2.88
C ALA A 111 6.65 -11.16 -3.02
N THR A 112 7.30 -11.69 -4.08
CA THR A 112 7.45 -13.13 -4.34
C THR A 112 8.78 -13.69 -3.85
N PHE A 113 9.63 -12.88 -3.20
CA PHE A 113 10.99 -13.27 -2.84
C PHE A 113 11.11 -13.85 -1.43
N SER A 114 10.03 -13.92 -0.68
CA SER A 114 10.04 -14.44 0.69
C SER A 114 10.49 -15.92 0.75
N ASP A 115 10.01 -16.74 -0.17
CA ASP A 115 10.45 -18.16 -0.24
C ASP A 115 11.93 -18.29 -0.57
N ILE A 116 12.47 -17.40 -1.41
CA ILE A 116 13.90 -17.36 -1.73
C ILE A 116 14.71 -17.01 -0.47
N ALA A 117 14.27 -16.01 0.30
CA ALA A 117 14.95 -15.62 1.52
C ALA A 117 14.90 -16.72 2.59
N ASN A 118 13.73 -17.34 2.78
CA ASN A 118 13.57 -18.47 3.70
C ASN A 118 14.42 -19.67 3.28
N GLY A 119 14.49 -20.00 1.99
CA GLY A 119 15.36 -21.04 1.47
C GLY A 119 16.84 -20.79 1.83
N ILE A 120 17.32 -19.56 1.65
CA ILE A 120 18.70 -19.18 2.01
C ILE A 120 18.93 -19.30 3.52
N SER A 121 17.95 -18.87 4.34
CA SER A 121 18.01 -18.99 5.80
C SER A 121 18.15 -20.43 6.24
N VAL A 122 17.33 -21.34 5.69
CA VAL A 122 17.37 -22.78 5.97
C VAL A 122 18.68 -23.41 5.49
N GLU A 123 19.12 -23.11 4.26
CA GLU A 123 20.38 -23.61 3.70
C GLU A 123 21.60 -23.23 4.56
N ARG A 124 21.56 -22.06 5.20
CA ARG A 124 22.63 -21.56 6.08
C ARG A 124 22.49 -22.01 7.52
N GLY A 125 21.43 -22.70 7.87
CA GLY A 125 21.15 -23.12 9.24
C GLY A 125 20.84 -21.97 10.20
N PHE A 126 20.41 -20.80 9.70
CA PHE A 126 20.06 -19.66 10.52
C PHE A 126 18.86 -20.00 11.41
N TRP A 127 18.90 -19.62 12.67
CA TRP A 127 17.96 -20.08 13.70
C TRP A 127 16.48 -19.79 13.42
N LEU A 128 16.17 -18.74 12.66
CA LEU A 128 14.79 -18.44 12.27
C LEU A 128 14.25 -19.36 11.17
N GLY A 129 15.11 -20.05 10.42
CA GLY A 129 14.68 -20.97 9.37
C GLY A 129 13.70 -20.31 8.38
N ASP A 130 12.53 -20.91 8.20
CA ASP A 130 11.44 -20.43 7.33
C ASP A 130 10.60 -19.28 7.91
N ALA A 131 10.87 -18.86 9.14
CA ALA A 131 10.30 -17.64 9.75
C ALA A 131 11.14 -16.38 9.49
N PHE A 132 12.27 -16.50 8.79
CA PHE A 132 13.17 -15.39 8.47
C PHE A 132 12.52 -14.33 7.60
N ALA A 133 11.73 -14.73 6.60
CA ALA A 133 10.97 -13.84 5.74
C ALA A 133 9.46 -14.06 5.89
N SER A 134 8.71 -12.98 6.11
CA SER A 134 7.25 -13.04 6.22
C SER A 134 6.59 -13.16 4.84
N GLY A 135 5.42 -13.82 4.76
CA GLY A 135 4.57 -13.84 3.57
C GLY A 135 4.99 -14.80 2.46
N GLY A 136 5.87 -15.77 2.72
CA GLY A 136 6.19 -16.86 1.81
C GLY A 136 5.10 -17.93 1.74
N SER A 137 5.37 -19.03 1.01
CA SER A 137 4.42 -20.14 0.81
C SER A 137 4.05 -20.87 2.11
N ALA A 138 4.94 -20.87 3.11
CA ALA A 138 4.69 -21.38 4.46
C ALA A 138 3.97 -20.33 5.35
N GLY A 139 3.87 -19.09 4.91
CA GLY A 139 3.20 -18.01 5.58
C GLY A 139 1.75 -17.81 5.10
N TYR A 140 1.29 -16.58 5.10
CA TYR A 140 -0.05 -16.21 4.64
C TYR A 140 0.01 -15.13 3.54
N ASP A 141 -0.93 -15.21 2.62
CA ASP A 141 -1.13 -14.19 1.60
C ASP A 141 -1.93 -13.02 2.19
N HIS A 142 -1.31 -11.86 2.31
CA HIS A 142 -1.91 -10.66 2.90
C HIS A 142 -3.22 -10.27 2.22
N LYS A 143 -3.28 -10.35 0.89
CA LYS A 143 -4.47 -10.00 0.13
C LYS A 143 -5.59 -11.02 0.35
N LYS A 144 -5.30 -12.31 0.34
CA LYS A 144 -6.30 -13.35 0.60
C LYS A 144 -6.85 -13.28 2.02
N MET A 145 -6.02 -12.99 3.00
CA MET A 145 -6.46 -12.76 4.37
C MET A 145 -7.15 -11.42 4.54
N GLY A 146 -6.77 -10.41 3.76
CA GLY A 146 -7.24 -9.04 3.92
C GLY A 146 -6.93 -8.44 5.29
N ILE A 147 -5.83 -8.85 5.92
CA ILE A 147 -5.57 -8.58 7.34
C ILE A 147 -5.47 -7.09 7.64
N THR A 148 -4.84 -6.30 6.76
CA THR A 148 -4.73 -4.85 6.92
C THR A 148 -6.09 -4.17 6.82
N ALA A 149 -6.88 -4.54 5.82
CA ALA A 149 -8.23 -4.00 5.65
C ALA A 149 -9.14 -4.38 6.82
N ARG A 150 -9.12 -5.63 7.26
CA ARG A 150 -9.92 -6.11 8.40
C ARG A 150 -9.56 -5.38 9.69
N GLY A 151 -8.26 -5.22 9.99
CA GLY A 151 -7.81 -4.50 11.18
C GLY A 151 -8.24 -3.02 11.15
N ALA A 152 -8.06 -2.33 10.04
CA ALA A 152 -8.52 -0.96 9.88
C ALA A 152 -10.06 -0.86 9.94
N TRP A 153 -10.77 -1.87 9.44
CA TRP A 153 -12.24 -1.91 9.50
C TRP A 153 -12.80 -1.99 10.92
N GLU A 154 -12.10 -2.69 11.81
CA GLU A 154 -12.48 -2.68 13.24
C GLU A 154 -12.37 -1.27 13.84
N ALA A 155 -11.36 -0.49 13.46
CA ALA A 155 -11.27 0.91 13.86
C ALA A 155 -12.42 1.75 13.27
N VAL A 156 -12.76 1.55 11.99
CA VAL A 156 -13.92 2.22 11.36
C VAL A 156 -15.20 1.90 12.11
N LYS A 157 -15.50 0.61 12.37
CA LYS A 157 -16.67 0.22 13.16
C LYS A 157 -16.69 0.88 14.53
N ARG A 158 -15.53 1.00 15.17
CA ARG A 158 -15.43 1.66 16.49
C ARG A 158 -15.80 3.13 16.39
N HIS A 159 -15.24 3.88 15.43
CA HIS A 159 -15.54 5.30 15.25
C HIS A 159 -17.02 5.54 14.93
N PHE A 160 -17.62 4.75 14.06
CA PHE A 160 -19.04 4.89 13.72
C PHE A 160 -19.96 4.57 14.92
N ARG A 161 -19.60 3.62 15.78
CA ARG A 161 -20.34 3.35 17.02
C ARG A 161 -20.37 4.55 17.96
N GLU A 162 -19.30 5.34 18.03
CA GLU A 162 -19.27 6.55 18.87
C GLU A 162 -20.30 7.60 18.43
N ILE A 163 -20.69 7.60 17.17
CA ILE A 163 -21.77 8.44 16.63
C ILE A 163 -23.10 7.68 16.47
N GLY A 164 -23.22 6.50 17.04
CA GLY A 164 -24.46 5.71 17.06
C GLY A 164 -24.82 5.01 15.75
N VAL A 165 -23.87 4.84 14.82
CA VAL A 165 -24.10 4.21 13.52
C VAL A 165 -23.49 2.81 13.46
N ASP A 166 -24.27 1.82 13.07
CA ASP A 166 -23.79 0.48 12.72
C ASP A 166 -23.66 0.36 11.19
N ILE A 167 -22.42 0.45 10.70
CA ILE A 167 -22.10 0.38 9.27
C ILE A 167 -22.32 -1.00 8.64
N GLN A 168 -22.71 -2.01 9.40
CA GLN A 168 -23.08 -3.32 8.86
C GLN A 168 -24.58 -3.40 8.51
N THR A 169 -25.37 -2.52 9.07
CA THR A 169 -26.82 -2.49 8.90
C THR A 169 -27.33 -1.19 8.29
N THR A 170 -26.62 -0.08 8.49
CA THR A 170 -26.98 1.25 8.03
C THR A 170 -26.14 1.65 6.81
N PRO A 171 -26.75 2.13 5.72
CA PRO A 171 -26.03 2.66 4.57
C PRO A 171 -25.18 3.88 4.95
N PHE A 172 -23.99 3.96 4.39
CA PHE A 172 -23.08 5.09 4.58
C PHE A 172 -22.26 5.34 3.31
N THR A 173 -21.88 6.58 3.10
CA THR A 173 -21.17 7.06 1.91
C THR A 173 -19.67 6.95 2.06
N VAL A 174 -18.99 6.54 1.00
CA VAL A 174 -17.54 6.34 1.00
C VAL A 174 -16.92 6.99 -0.23
N VAL A 175 -15.81 7.66 -0.04
CA VAL A 175 -14.85 7.94 -1.10
C VAL A 175 -13.51 7.28 -0.76
N GLY A 176 -12.71 6.97 -1.78
CA GLY A 176 -11.47 6.30 -1.46
C GLY A 176 -10.35 6.38 -2.48
N VAL A 177 -9.17 6.03 -2.01
CA VAL A 177 -7.94 5.96 -2.78
C VAL A 177 -7.57 4.50 -3.01
N GLY A 178 -7.61 4.07 -4.25
CA GLY A 178 -7.32 2.70 -4.66
C GLY A 178 -8.28 2.16 -5.70
N ASP A 179 -8.22 0.88 -5.93
CA ASP A 179 -9.14 0.12 -6.78
C ASP A 179 -9.38 -1.29 -6.22
N MET A 180 -10.32 -2.02 -6.85
CA MET A 180 -10.73 -3.35 -6.36
C MET A 180 -9.64 -4.42 -6.51
N SER A 181 -8.62 -4.21 -7.34
CA SER A 181 -7.48 -5.12 -7.46
C SER A 181 -6.46 -4.98 -6.31
N GLY A 182 -6.49 -3.85 -5.61
CA GLY A 182 -5.62 -3.56 -4.48
C GLY A 182 -5.98 -4.35 -3.22
N ASP A 183 -4.99 -4.73 -2.42
CA ASP A 183 -5.20 -5.47 -1.17
C ASP A 183 -6.08 -4.68 -0.18
N VAL A 184 -5.60 -3.52 0.24
CA VAL A 184 -6.25 -2.76 1.33
C VAL A 184 -7.58 -2.16 0.89
N PHE A 185 -7.65 -1.62 -0.33
CA PHE A 185 -8.90 -1.05 -0.85
C PHE A 185 -9.92 -2.15 -1.18
N GLY A 186 -9.52 -3.13 -2.00
CA GLY A 186 -10.43 -4.18 -2.47
C GLY A 186 -11.04 -4.99 -1.34
N ASN A 187 -10.23 -5.43 -0.38
CA ASN A 187 -10.75 -6.14 0.78
C ASN A 187 -11.71 -5.27 1.61
N ALA A 188 -11.36 -4.01 1.89
CA ALA A 188 -12.22 -3.13 2.69
C ALA A 188 -13.59 -2.90 2.06
N MET A 189 -13.63 -2.67 0.74
CA MET A 189 -14.86 -2.39 0.01
C MET A 189 -15.83 -3.59 -0.08
N LEU A 190 -15.42 -4.76 0.44
CA LEU A 190 -16.25 -5.95 0.57
C LEU A 190 -16.65 -6.28 2.02
N LEU A 191 -16.18 -5.52 3.03
CA LEU A 191 -16.47 -5.78 4.44
C LEU A 191 -17.84 -5.32 4.92
N SER A 192 -18.56 -4.53 4.12
CA SER A 192 -19.97 -4.20 4.37
C SER A 192 -20.74 -4.09 3.05
N LYS A 193 -21.93 -4.67 3.02
CA LYS A 193 -22.89 -4.53 1.92
C LYS A 193 -23.60 -3.16 1.94
N LYS A 194 -23.37 -2.36 2.99
CA LYS A 194 -23.99 -1.04 3.18
C LYS A 194 -23.15 0.12 2.65
N ILE A 195 -21.97 -0.18 2.09
CA ILE A 195 -21.11 0.82 1.46
C ILE A 195 -21.77 1.37 0.21
N ARG A 196 -21.98 2.69 0.19
CA ARG A 196 -22.30 3.50 -0.97
C ARG A 196 -21.01 4.17 -1.46
N LEU A 197 -20.31 3.52 -2.37
CA LEU A 197 -19.06 4.04 -2.92
C LEU A 197 -19.35 5.15 -3.93
N VAL A 198 -19.29 6.40 -3.47
CA VAL A 198 -19.58 7.60 -4.25
C VAL A 198 -18.48 7.92 -5.25
N ALA A 199 -17.23 7.79 -4.84
CA ALA A 199 -16.09 7.99 -5.73
C ALA A 199 -14.86 7.24 -5.26
N ALA A 200 -14.00 6.89 -6.21
CA ALA A 200 -12.67 6.37 -5.92
C ALA A 200 -11.71 6.71 -7.07
N PHE A 201 -10.41 6.71 -6.78
CA PHE A 201 -9.42 6.91 -7.81
C PHE A 201 -8.17 6.06 -7.59
N ASN A 202 -7.51 5.71 -8.67
CA ASN A 202 -6.20 5.09 -8.69
C ASN A 202 -5.20 5.91 -9.53
N HIS A 203 -4.09 5.31 -9.92
CA HIS A 203 -3.07 5.99 -10.73
C HIS A 203 -3.49 6.26 -12.19
N ARG A 204 -4.59 5.68 -12.67
CA ARG A 204 -5.08 5.79 -14.06
C ARG A 204 -6.45 6.41 -14.20
N HIS A 205 -7.37 6.09 -13.30
CA HIS A 205 -8.79 6.39 -13.47
C HIS A 205 -9.39 7.04 -12.23
N ILE A 206 -10.45 7.79 -12.45
CA ILE A 206 -11.36 8.32 -11.44
C ILE A 206 -12.73 7.70 -11.68
N PHE A 207 -13.27 7.00 -10.69
CA PHE A 207 -14.61 6.43 -10.67
C PHE A 207 -15.52 7.35 -9.86
N ILE A 208 -16.72 7.65 -10.37
CA ILE A 208 -17.74 8.42 -9.66
C ILE A 208 -19.11 7.77 -9.92
N ASP A 209 -19.80 7.47 -8.83
CA ASP A 209 -21.21 7.03 -8.83
C ASP A 209 -21.96 7.89 -7.81
N PRO A 210 -22.69 8.92 -8.25
CA PRO A 210 -23.31 9.90 -7.34
C PRO A 210 -24.33 9.31 -6.36
N THR A 211 -25.07 8.29 -6.78
CA THR A 211 -26.12 7.65 -5.97
C THR A 211 -26.11 6.13 -6.16
N PRO A 212 -25.04 5.45 -5.67
CA PRO A 212 -24.85 4.03 -5.95
C PRO A 212 -25.98 3.17 -5.34
N ASP A 213 -26.48 2.23 -6.11
CA ASP A 213 -27.31 1.15 -5.58
C ASP A 213 -26.43 0.21 -4.74
N GLU A 214 -26.83 -0.06 -3.51
CA GLU A 214 -26.01 -0.83 -2.55
C GLU A 214 -25.73 -2.25 -3.05
N ALA A 215 -26.74 -2.94 -3.55
CA ALA A 215 -26.64 -4.34 -3.96
C ALA A 215 -25.89 -4.50 -5.28
N ALA A 216 -26.24 -3.70 -6.28
CA ALA A 216 -25.59 -3.72 -7.59
C ALA A 216 -24.12 -3.29 -7.49
N SER A 217 -23.83 -2.22 -6.74
CA SER A 217 -22.48 -1.73 -6.50
C SER A 217 -21.63 -2.75 -5.71
N PHE A 218 -22.23 -3.44 -4.73
CA PHE A 218 -21.50 -4.50 -4.00
C PHE A 218 -21.15 -5.66 -4.92
N ALA A 219 -22.11 -6.19 -5.68
CA ALA A 219 -21.88 -7.30 -6.59
C ALA A 219 -20.81 -6.98 -7.65
N GLU A 220 -20.82 -5.74 -8.17
CA GLU A 220 -19.83 -5.32 -9.16
C GLU A 220 -18.43 -5.13 -8.54
N ARG A 221 -18.33 -4.60 -7.32
CA ARG A 221 -17.06 -4.55 -6.58
C ARG A 221 -16.51 -5.95 -6.32
N GLU A 222 -17.36 -6.90 -5.93
CA GLU A 222 -16.97 -8.29 -5.73
C GLU A 222 -16.47 -8.94 -7.03
N ARG A 223 -17.15 -8.72 -8.16
CA ARG A 223 -16.70 -9.17 -9.48
C ARG A 223 -15.32 -8.61 -9.83
N LEU A 224 -15.10 -7.31 -9.66
CA LEU A 224 -13.82 -6.66 -9.93
C LEU A 224 -12.70 -7.17 -9.00
N PHE A 225 -13.00 -7.43 -7.73
CA PHE A 225 -12.04 -7.97 -6.77
C PHE A 225 -11.46 -9.32 -7.21
N HIS A 226 -12.31 -10.17 -7.78
CA HIS A 226 -11.91 -11.49 -8.30
C HIS A 226 -11.32 -11.45 -9.72
N LEU A 227 -11.51 -10.37 -10.45
CA LEU A 227 -10.94 -10.19 -11.79
C LEU A 227 -9.46 -9.78 -11.68
N LYS A 228 -8.56 -10.66 -12.10
CA LYS A 228 -7.11 -10.43 -12.00
C LYS A 228 -6.67 -9.20 -12.78
N GLY A 229 -6.08 -8.25 -12.07
CA GLY A 229 -5.55 -7.01 -12.66
C GLY A 229 -6.62 -6.01 -13.09
N SER A 230 -7.82 -6.10 -12.51
CA SER A 230 -8.91 -5.17 -12.77
C SER A 230 -8.55 -3.72 -12.42
N GLY A 231 -9.20 -2.79 -13.12
CA GLY A 231 -9.16 -1.36 -12.82
C GLY A 231 -10.57 -0.78 -12.86
N TRP A 232 -10.71 0.51 -12.63
CA TRP A 232 -12.01 1.17 -12.70
C TRP A 232 -12.61 1.16 -14.12
N ASN A 233 -11.78 1.09 -15.15
CA ASN A 233 -12.24 0.94 -16.54
C ASN A 233 -12.95 -0.39 -16.84
N ASP A 234 -12.79 -1.40 -15.97
CA ASP A 234 -13.48 -2.68 -16.08
C ASP A 234 -14.83 -2.69 -15.35
N TYR A 235 -15.21 -1.60 -14.69
CA TYR A 235 -16.50 -1.44 -14.04
C TYR A 235 -17.62 -1.38 -15.09
N ASN A 236 -18.69 -2.14 -14.88
CA ASN A 236 -19.86 -2.10 -15.77
C ASN A 236 -20.58 -0.75 -15.63
N THR A 237 -20.35 0.12 -16.59
CA THR A 237 -20.88 1.50 -16.58
C THR A 237 -22.40 1.58 -16.57
N ALA A 238 -23.11 0.52 -17.00
CA ALA A 238 -24.57 0.45 -16.93
C ALA A 238 -25.11 0.37 -15.48
N LEU A 239 -24.25 0.02 -14.51
CA LEU A 239 -24.59 -0.03 -13.09
C LEU A 239 -24.32 1.30 -12.37
N ILE A 240 -23.62 2.23 -13.02
CA ILE A 240 -23.35 3.56 -12.48
C ILE A 240 -24.62 4.41 -12.55
N SER A 241 -24.95 5.07 -11.47
CA SER A 241 -26.11 5.94 -11.40
C SER A 241 -26.01 7.14 -12.36
N LYS A 242 -27.14 7.76 -12.64
CA LYS A 242 -27.23 8.90 -13.55
C LYS A 242 -26.20 9.97 -13.23
N GLY A 243 -25.49 10.42 -14.25
CA GLY A 243 -24.50 11.47 -14.18
C GLY A 243 -23.11 11.03 -13.72
N GLY A 244 -22.95 9.80 -13.25
CA GLY A 244 -21.64 9.23 -12.89
C GLY A 244 -20.88 8.68 -14.10
N GLY A 245 -19.68 8.14 -13.84
CA GLY A 245 -18.82 7.57 -14.88
C GLY A 245 -17.43 7.21 -14.41
N VAL A 246 -16.65 6.69 -15.35
CA VAL A 246 -15.20 6.43 -15.17
C VAL A 246 -14.42 7.34 -16.11
N PHE A 247 -13.43 8.02 -15.58
CA PHE A 247 -12.65 9.02 -16.30
C PHE A 247 -11.17 8.69 -16.25
N GLU A 248 -10.48 8.85 -17.38
CA GLU A 248 -9.04 8.71 -17.41
C GLU A 248 -8.34 9.94 -16.81
N ARG A 249 -7.28 9.74 -16.08
CA ARG A 249 -6.46 10.83 -15.53
C ARG A 249 -5.59 11.54 -16.57
N SER A 250 -5.52 11.01 -17.79
CA SER A 250 -4.79 11.61 -18.91
C SER A 250 -5.55 12.72 -19.63
N VAL A 251 -6.86 12.87 -19.39
CA VAL A 251 -7.67 13.90 -20.02
C VAL A 251 -7.36 15.29 -19.47
N LYS A 252 -7.56 16.33 -20.28
CA LYS A 252 -7.29 17.71 -19.85
C LYS A 252 -8.33 18.25 -18.88
N SER A 253 -9.58 17.83 -19.03
CA SER A 253 -10.69 18.36 -18.23
C SER A 253 -11.88 17.41 -18.27
N ILE A 254 -12.57 17.28 -17.15
CA ILE A 254 -13.76 16.48 -16.93
C ILE A 254 -14.92 17.43 -16.66
N ALA A 255 -16.03 17.26 -17.40
CA ALA A 255 -17.27 17.99 -17.11
C ALA A 255 -17.98 17.33 -15.93
N LEU A 256 -18.37 18.09 -14.92
CA LEU A 256 -19.09 17.60 -13.76
C LEU A 256 -20.60 17.79 -13.98
N THR A 257 -21.34 16.70 -13.92
CA THR A 257 -22.80 16.71 -13.96
C THR A 257 -23.38 17.33 -12.68
N ARG A 258 -24.66 17.67 -12.69
CA ARG A 258 -25.33 18.17 -11.47
C ARG A 258 -25.32 17.14 -10.35
N GLU A 259 -25.49 15.88 -10.72
CA GLU A 259 -25.46 14.76 -9.80
C GLU A 259 -24.06 14.61 -9.14
N MET A 260 -22.97 14.71 -9.93
CA MET A 260 -21.60 14.71 -9.38
C MET A 260 -21.38 15.90 -8.45
N GLN A 261 -21.79 17.10 -8.87
CA GLN A 261 -21.64 18.31 -8.07
C GLN A 261 -22.33 18.18 -6.71
N GLN A 262 -23.53 17.64 -6.69
CA GLN A 262 -24.29 17.41 -5.44
C GLN A 262 -23.61 16.36 -4.56
N ALA A 263 -23.22 15.22 -5.12
CA ALA A 263 -22.61 14.14 -4.36
C ALA A 263 -21.23 14.51 -3.78
N LEU A 264 -20.45 15.30 -4.53
CA LEU A 264 -19.12 15.75 -4.12
C LEU A 264 -19.13 17.09 -3.37
N GLY A 265 -20.27 17.74 -3.28
CA GLY A 265 -20.44 19.02 -2.57
C GLY A 265 -19.59 20.14 -3.19
N THR A 266 -19.67 20.33 -4.50
CA THR A 266 -18.91 21.33 -5.26
C THR A 266 -19.80 22.06 -6.28
N ASP A 267 -19.50 23.31 -6.56
CA ASP A 267 -20.15 24.09 -7.62
C ASP A 267 -19.35 24.08 -8.95
N ALA A 268 -18.21 23.41 -8.96
CA ALA A 268 -17.35 23.33 -10.14
C ALA A 268 -18.09 22.61 -11.28
N LYS A 269 -18.18 23.25 -12.44
CA LYS A 269 -18.80 22.66 -13.66
C LYS A 269 -17.82 21.80 -14.45
N ARG A 270 -16.55 22.03 -14.29
CA ARG A 270 -15.44 21.33 -14.91
C ARG A 270 -14.25 21.33 -13.96
N ALA A 271 -13.44 20.29 -14.04
CA ALA A 271 -12.18 20.20 -13.29
C ALA A 271 -11.14 19.43 -14.11
N SER A 272 -9.87 19.73 -13.93
CA SER A 272 -8.81 18.80 -14.34
C SER A 272 -8.88 17.53 -13.48
N PRO A 273 -8.27 16.42 -13.89
CA PRO A 273 -8.23 15.20 -13.07
C PRO A 273 -7.66 15.42 -11.67
N ASP A 274 -6.63 16.25 -11.54
CA ASP A 274 -6.00 16.54 -10.26
C ASP A 274 -6.92 17.38 -9.35
N GLU A 275 -7.57 18.41 -9.89
CA GLU A 275 -8.59 19.17 -9.16
C GLU A 275 -9.78 18.31 -8.75
N LEU A 276 -10.22 17.39 -9.63
CA LEU A 276 -11.30 16.46 -9.31
C LEU A 276 -10.94 15.51 -8.17
N ILE A 277 -9.71 15.02 -8.13
CA ILE A 277 -9.22 14.22 -7.01
C ILE A 277 -9.22 15.03 -5.71
N GLN A 278 -8.79 16.29 -5.74
CA GLN A 278 -8.89 17.18 -4.57
C GLN A 278 -10.35 17.39 -4.13
N ILE A 279 -11.28 17.56 -5.06
CA ILE A 279 -12.73 17.66 -4.77
C ILE A 279 -13.23 16.37 -4.12
N ILE A 280 -12.83 15.19 -4.62
CA ILE A 280 -13.19 13.89 -4.04
C ILE A 280 -12.66 13.75 -2.61
N LEU A 281 -11.41 14.14 -2.35
CA LEU A 281 -10.83 14.09 -1.01
C LEU A 281 -11.56 15.00 -0.02
N ARG A 282 -12.14 16.12 -0.49
CA ARG A 282 -12.93 17.06 0.30
C ARG A 282 -14.43 16.80 0.27
N ALA A 283 -14.87 15.70 -0.32
CA ALA A 283 -16.31 15.42 -0.44
C ALA A 283 -16.97 15.23 0.94
N PRO A 284 -18.23 15.70 1.12
CA PRO A 284 -18.97 15.54 2.38
C PRO A 284 -19.58 14.12 2.44
N VAL A 285 -18.75 13.16 2.78
CA VAL A 285 -19.10 11.74 2.89
C VAL A 285 -18.85 11.23 4.29
N ASP A 286 -19.37 10.07 4.62
CA ASP A 286 -19.21 9.50 5.96
C ASP A 286 -17.82 8.92 6.20
N LEU A 287 -17.12 8.45 5.14
CA LEU A 287 -15.81 7.81 5.25
C LEU A 287 -14.91 8.16 4.06
N LEU A 288 -13.71 8.63 4.34
CA LEU A 288 -12.59 8.65 3.40
C LEU A 288 -11.67 7.45 3.67
N TRP A 289 -11.62 6.49 2.72
CA TRP A 289 -10.78 5.31 2.83
C TRP A 289 -9.50 5.44 2.00
N ASN A 290 -8.37 5.63 2.65
CA ASN A 290 -7.06 5.60 1.97
C ASN A 290 -6.54 4.15 1.90
N GLY A 291 -6.92 3.44 0.87
CA GLY A 291 -6.51 2.06 0.63
C GLY A 291 -5.42 1.90 -0.42
N GLY A 292 -4.93 3.01 -0.98
CA GLY A 292 -3.86 3.04 -1.97
C GLY A 292 -2.52 3.45 -1.38
N ILE A 293 -1.53 3.58 -2.27
CA ILE A 293 -0.20 4.10 -1.95
C ILE A 293 -0.20 5.62 -2.18
N GLY A 294 0.44 6.36 -1.32
CA GLY A 294 0.63 7.81 -1.41
C GLY A 294 0.13 8.55 -0.18
N THR A 295 0.55 9.79 -0.06
CA THR A 295 0.14 10.71 0.99
C THR A 295 -0.71 11.81 0.39
N TYR A 296 -2.01 11.77 0.62
CA TYR A 296 -3.00 12.67 0.02
C TYR A 296 -3.51 13.74 0.99
N VAL A 297 -3.21 13.61 2.26
CA VAL A 297 -3.60 14.55 3.32
C VAL A 297 -2.38 14.93 4.13
N LYS A 298 -2.22 16.22 4.39
CA LYS A 298 -1.12 16.75 5.21
C LYS A 298 -1.64 17.72 6.27
N ALA A 299 -0.80 18.07 7.23
CA ALA A 299 -1.10 19.15 8.14
C ALA A 299 -1.01 20.51 7.40
N GLN A 300 -1.80 21.51 7.83
CA GLN A 300 -1.81 22.83 7.21
C GLN A 300 -0.44 23.52 7.25
N GLY A 301 0.30 23.36 8.34
CA GLY A 301 1.64 23.93 8.50
C GLY A 301 2.77 23.15 7.86
N GLU A 302 2.47 22.00 7.26
CA GLU A 302 3.47 21.11 6.63
C GLU A 302 3.59 21.44 5.15
N SER A 303 4.81 21.57 4.65
CA SER A 303 5.08 21.77 3.23
C SER A 303 5.02 20.45 2.44
N HIS A 304 4.83 20.52 1.14
CA HIS A 304 4.86 19.33 0.27
C HIS A 304 6.23 18.62 0.29
N ASP A 305 7.31 19.37 0.46
CA ASP A 305 8.67 18.80 0.52
C ASP A 305 8.90 18.03 1.82
N GLU A 306 8.34 18.48 2.94
CA GLU A 306 8.37 17.74 4.22
C GLU A 306 7.62 16.43 4.15
N VAL A 307 6.50 16.37 3.43
CA VAL A 307 5.76 15.12 3.17
C VAL A 307 6.61 14.12 2.38
N GLY A 308 7.45 14.60 1.45
CA GLY A 308 8.39 13.76 0.69
C GLY A 308 7.75 12.87 -0.38
N ASP A 309 6.49 13.07 -0.74
CA ASP A 309 5.77 12.35 -1.79
C ASP A 309 5.45 13.29 -2.96
N ARG A 310 6.45 13.55 -3.79
CA ARG A 310 6.37 14.52 -4.91
C ARG A 310 5.31 14.16 -5.95
N ALA A 311 5.11 12.86 -6.19
CA ALA A 311 4.16 12.39 -7.20
C ALA A 311 2.71 12.82 -6.92
N ASN A 312 2.39 13.07 -5.65
CA ASN A 312 1.04 13.43 -5.19
C ASN A 312 0.92 14.90 -4.72
N ASN A 313 1.93 15.75 -4.96
CA ASN A 313 1.87 17.14 -4.52
C ASN A 313 0.65 17.90 -5.08
N ALA A 314 0.33 17.68 -6.36
CA ALA A 314 -0.82 18.32 -7.02
C ALA A 314 -2.18 17.80 -6.53
N LEU A 315 -2.22 16.65 -5.88
CA LEU A 315 -3.45 16.00 -5.42
C LEU A 315 -3.75 16.26 -3.94
N ARG A 316 -2.71 16.62 -3.18
CA ARG A 316 -2.75 16.66 -1.72
C ARG A 316 -3.59 17.82 -1.20
N VAL A 317 -4.37 17.53 -0.18
CA VAL A 317 -5.22 18.50 0.53
C VAL A 317 -4.76 18.63 1.99
N ASP A 318 -5.17 19.70 2.65
CA ASP A 318 -4.92 19.88 4.07
C ASP A 318 -5.98 19.16 4.92
N GLY A 319 -5.57 18.60 6.07
CA GLY A 319 -6.47 17.81 6.92
C GLY A 319 -7.70 18.59 7.41
N HIS A 320 -7.58 19.92 7.61
CA HIS A 320 -8.70 20.76 8.02
C HIS A 320 -9.76 20.99 6.91
N GLU A 321 -9.42 20.66 5.66
CA GLU A 321 -10.35 20.77 4.53
C GLU A 321 -11.25 19.51 4.39
N LEU A 322 -10.95 18.44 5.11
CA LEU A 322 -11.75 17.21 5.08
C LEU A 322 -13.13 17.46 5.70
N ARG A 323 -14.14 16.86 5.09
CA ARG A 323 -15.55 16.97 5.51
C ARG A 323 -16.18 15.62 5.83
N CYS A 324 -15.34 14.59 6.00
CA CYS A 324 -15.75 13.24 6.36
C CYS A 324 -15.67 13.00 7.86
#